data_e5985c1aef39dd8ca5a109e594506244
#
_entry.id   e5985c1aef39dd8ca5a109e594506244
#
_cell.length_a   1.000
_cell.length_b   1.000
_cell.length_c   1.000
_cell.angle_alpha   90.00
_cell.angle_beta   90.00
_cell.angle_gamma   90.00
#
_symmetry.space_group_name_H-M   'P 1'
#
loop_
_entity.id
_entity.type
_entity.pdbx_description
1 polymer ?
#
loop_
_entity_poly.entity_id
_entity_poly.type
_entity_poly.pdbx_seq_one_letter_code
_entity_poly.pdbx_strand_id
1 'polypeptide(L)'
;MQERESYRELILDNIEYDFLVQNERMDRDRLDELVELIVDTVCSRRETIRIAGDDYPAEVVKSRFLKLNSSHIEYVLDRMRENTTYVRNIKKYLLAAL
;
A
#
# COMPACT_ATOMS: atom_id res chain seq x y z
N MET A 1 15.75 7.36 9.77
CA MET A 1 14.52 7.40 10.56
C MET A 1 13.58 8.51 10.15
N GLN A 2 14.06 9.74 9.98
CA GLN A 2 13.22 10.85 9.52
C GLN A 2 12.63 10.61 8.14
N GLU A 3 13.35 9.95 7.26
CA GLU A 3 12.89 9.64 5.92
C GLU A 3 11.65 8.72 5.95
N ARG A 4 11.68 7.69 6.80
CA ARG A 4 10.56 6.76 6.93
C ARG A 4 9.31 7.47 7.47
N GLU A 5 9.46 8.32 8.46
CA GLU A 5 8.34 9.08 9.02
C GLU A 5 7.75 10.06 8.00
N SER A 6 8.60 10.71 7.21
CA SER A 6 8.16 11.61 6.15
C SER A 6 7.35 10.88 5.09
N TYR A 7 7.79 9.71 4.67
CA TYR A 7 7.04 8.90 3.73
C TYR A 7 5.75 8.39 4.32
N ARG A 8 5.74 8.01 5.60
CA ARG A 8 4.53 7.57 6.27
C ARG A 8 3.49 8.68 6.27
N GLU A 9 3.86 9.89 6.66
CA GLU A 9 2.96 11.04 6.67
C GLU A 9 2.40 11.33 5.28
N LEU A 10 3.27 11.30 4.28
CA LEU A 10 2.86 11.52 2.89
C LEU A 10 1.86 10.46 2.43
N ILE A 11 2.12 9.20 2.73
CA ILE A 11 1.24 8.09 2.35
C ILE A 11 -0.10 8.20 3.07
N LEU A 12 -0.10 8.46 4.37
CA LEU A 12 -1.32 8.62 5.16
C LEU A 12 -2.19 9.76 4.60
N ASP A 13 -1.56 10.85 4.19
CA ASP A 13 -2.25 11.97 3.58
C ASP A 13 -2.81 11.61 2.20
N ASN A 14 -2.00 10.96 1.37
CA ASN A 14 -2.41 10.58 0.02
C ASN A 14 -3.59 9.60 0.00
N ILE A 15 -3.65 8.67 0.93
CA ILE A 15 -4.74 7.70 1.00
C ILE A 15 -5.92 8.20 1.83
N GLU A 16 -5.82 9.41 2.39
CA GLU A 16 -6.86 10.00 3.25
C GLU A 16 -7.18 9.08 4.43
N TYR A 17 -6.14 8.69 5.16
CA TYR A 17 -6.25 7.74 6.28
C TYR A 17 -7.34 8.12 7.27
N ASP A 18 -7.40 9.40 7.67
CA ASP A 18 -8.39 9.87 8.64
C ASP A 18 -9.83 9.69 8.13
N PHE A 19 -10.03 9.87 6.82
CA PHE A 19 -11.31 9.62 6.18
C PHE A 19 -11.65 8.12 6.19
N LEU A 20 -10.68 7.29 5.85
CA LEU A 20 -10.89 5.84 5.78
C LEU A 20 -11.25 5.24 7.15
N VAL A 21 -10.60 5.68 8.23
CA VAL A 21 -10.87 5.13 9.57
C VAL A 21 -12.21 5.57 10.15
N GLN A 22 -12.86 6.58 9.58
CA GLN A 22 -14.20 6.98 9.99
C GLN A 22 -15.27 6.00 9.52
N ASN A 23 -14.96 5.17 8.55
CA ASN A 23 -15.87 4.15 8.06
C ASN A 23 -15.92 2.98 9.04
N GLU A 24 -17.09 2.71 9.62
CA GLU A 24 -17.27 1.63 10.59
C GLU A 24 -16.99 0.25 10.02
N ARG A 25 -17.10 0.10 8.71
CA ARG A 25 -16.83 -1.16 8.01
C ARG A 25 -15.35 -1.37 7.70
N MET A 26 -14.54 -0.35 7.95
CA MET A 26 -13.11 -0.43 7.67
C MET A 26 -12.41 -1.33 8.69
N ASP A 27 -11.70 -2.34 8.20
CA ASP A 27 -10.82 -3.15 9.03
C ASP A 27 -9.53 -2.37 9.27
N ARG A 28 -9.47 -1.72 10.42
CA ARG A 28 -8.36 -0.84 10.77
C ARG A 28 -7.02 -1.59 10.85
N ASP A 29 -7.05 -2.81 11.36
CA ASP A 29 -5.83 -3.62 11.48
C ASP A 29 -5.25 -3.92 10.10
N ARG A 30 -6.10 -4.28 9.15
CA ARG A 30 -5.67 -4.52 7.78
C ARG A 30 -5.21 -3.24 7.09
N LEU A 31 -5.89 -2.14 7.35
CA LEU A 31 -5.49 -0.84 6.81
C LEU A 31 -4.09 -0.47 7.32
N ASP A 32 -3.84 -0.65 8.61
CA ASP A 32 -2.55 -0.34 9.20
C ASP A 32 -1.45 -1.26 8.65
N GLU A 33 -1.73 -2.54 8.46
CA GLU A 33 -0.80 -3.47 7.82
C GLU A 33 -0.47 -3.04 6.39
N LEU A 34 -1.49 -2.60 5.66
CA LEU A 34 -1.31 -2.14 4.29
C LEU A 34 -0.46 -0.88 4.23
N VAL A 35 -0.67 0.06 5.13
CA VAL A 35 0.13 1.27 5.25
C VAL A 35 1.59 0.91 5.53
N GLU A 36 1.84 0.00 6.47
CA GLU A 36 3.21 -0.44 6.77
C GLU A 36 3.89 -1.08 5.56
N LEU A 37 3.16 -1.89 4.82
CA LEU A 37 3.68 -2.52 3.61
C LEU A 37 4.07 -1.47 2.57
N ILE A 38 3.23 -0.48 2.36
CA ILE A 38 3.49 0.61 1.42
C ILE A 38 4.73 1.40 1.86
N VAL A 39 4.80 1.74 3.14
CA VAL A 39 5.95 2.48 3.70
C VAL A 39 7.24 1.68 3.53
N ASP A 40 7.22 0.39 3.86
CA ASP A 40 8.39 -0.47 3.71
C ASP A 40 8.86 -0.52 2.25
N THR A 41 7.92 -0.62 1.33
CA THR A 41 8.23 -0.70 -0.10
C THR A 41 8.83 0.62 -0.61
N VAL A 42 8.24 1.74 -0.23
CA VAL A 42 8.71 3.07 -0.64
C VAL A 42 10.07 3.38 -0.02
N CYS A 43 10.33 2.92 1.19
CA CYS A 43 11.61 3.14 1.87
C CYS A 43 12.70 2.15 1.47
N SER A 44 12.39 1.15 0.65
CA SER A 44 13.37 0.15 0.22
C SER A 44 14.51 0.83 -0.57
N ARG A 45 15.74 0.41 -0.27
CA ARG A 45 16.93 0.89 -0.96
C ARG A 45 17.41 -0.04 -2.07
N ARG A 46 16.67 -1.09 -2.34
CA ARG A 46 16.99 -2.03 -3.40
C ARG A 46 16.74 -1.40 -4.76
N GLU A 47 17.50 -1.83 -5.75
CA GLU A 47 17.31 -1.37 -7.14
C GLU A 47 16.06 -1.98 -7.76
N THR A 48 15.71 -3.20 -7.35
CA THR A 48 14.51 -3.89 -7.82
C THR A 48 13.68 -4.35 -6.65
N ILE A 49 12.37 -4.46 -6.88
CA ILE A 49 11.40 -4.95 -5.90
C ILE A 49 10.70 -6.15 -6.52
N ARG A 50 10.74 -7.28 -5.82
CA ARG A 50 10.10 -8.50 -6.29
C ARG A 50 8.63 -8.52 -5.88
N ILE A 51 7.76 -8.69 -6.88
CA ILE A 51 6.32 -8.71 -6.68
C ILE A 51 5.75 -9.88 -7.47
N ALA A 52 5.14 -10.84 -6.77
CA ALA A 52 4.51 -12.01 -7.38
C ALA A 52 5.44 -12.77 -8.31
N GLY A 53 6.72 -12.88 -7.95
CA GLY A 53 7.71 -13.62 -8.72
C GLY A 53 8.44 -12.84 -9.81
N ASP A 54 8.00 -11.61 -10.07
CA ASP A 54 8.63 -10.73 -11.06
C ASP A 54 9.41 -9.61 -10.39
N ASP A 55 10.54 -9.24 -10.99
CA ASP A 55 11.35 -8.13 -10.50
C ASP A 55 10.97 -6.85 -11.25
N TYR A 56 10.62 -5.81 -10.50
CA TYR A 56 10.26 -4.50 -11.04
C TYR A 56 11.30 -3.47 -10.60
N PRO A 57 11.61 -2.47 -11.45
CA PRO A 57 12.47 -1.37 -11.02
C PRO A 57 11.86 -0.68 -9.80
N ALA A 58 12.69 -0.48 -8.77
CA ALA A 58 12.22 0.12 -7.51
C ALA A 58 11.61 1.50 -7.72
N GLU A 59 12.19 2.30 -8.62
CA GLU A 59 11.68 3.64 -8.91
C GLU A 59 10.24 3.61 -9.45
N VAL A 60 9.94 2.63 -10.28
CA VAL A 60 8.58 2.47 -10.84
C VAL A 60 7.60 2.11 -9.74
N VAL A 61 7.95 1.14 -8.90
CA VAL A 61 7.08 0.70 -7.80
C VAL A 61 6.84 1.84 -6.81
N LYS A 62 7.89 2.52 -6.40
CA LYS A 62 7.79 3.65 -5.47
C LYS A 62 6.92 4.77 -6.04
N SER A 63 7.11 5.11 -7.29
CA SER A 63 6.33 6.15 -7.97
C SER A 63 4.85 5.79 -7.97
N ARG A 64 4.51 4.54 -8.29
CA ARG A 64 3.12 4.08 -8.31
C ARG A 64 2.51 4.06 -6.92
N PHE A 65 3.26 3.57 -5.93
CA PHE A 65 2.76 3.51 -4.55
C PHE A 65 2.52 4.89 -3.96
N LEU A 66 3.30 5.88 -4.32
CA LEU A 66 3.11 7.26 -3.88
C LEU A 66 1.89 7.93 -4.52
N LYS A 67 1.34 7.34 -5.57
CA LYS A 67 0.12 7.84 -6.23
C LYS A 67 -1.16 7.16 -5.75
N LEU A 68 -1.04 6.20 -4.84
CA LEU A 68 -2.22 5.54 -4.28
C LEU A 68 -3.08 6.54 -3.52
N ASN A 69 -4.40 6.41 -3.68
CA ASN A 69 -5.38 7.24 -2.97
C ASN A 69 -6.39 6.37 -2.24
N SER A 70 -7.38 6.99 -1.59
CA SER A 70 -8.38 6.27 -0.80
C SER A 70 -9.16 5.24 -1.61
N SER A 71 -9.49 5.56 -2.85
CA SER A 71 -10.23 4.64 -3.73
C SER A 71 -9.45 3.36 -4.01
N HIS A 72 -8.16 3.49 -4.25
CA HIS A 72 -7.29 2.34 -4.48
C HIS A 72 -7.21 1.45 -3.25
N ILE A 73 -7.10 2.07 -2.08
CA ILE A 73 -7.02 1.35 -0.81
C ILE A 73 -8.32 0.61 -0.52
N GLU A 74 -9.46 1.25 -0.73
CA GLU A 74 -10.76 0.61 -0.56
C GLU A 74 -10.93 -0.59 -1.49
N TYR A 75 -10.49 -0.45 -2.74
CA TYR A 75 -10.54 -1.54 -3.71
C TYR A 75 -9.71 -2.74 -3.24
N VAL A 76 -8.49 -2.49 -2.80
CA VAL A 76 -7.60 -3.57 -2.33
C VAL A 76 -8.17 -4.25 -1.10
N LEU A 77 -8.69 -3.48 -0.14
CA LEU A 77 -9.28 -4.03 1.08
C LEU A 77 -10.53 -4.86 0.80
N ASP A 78 -11.37 -4.42 -0.15
CA ASP A 78 -12.54 -5.19 -0.56
C ASP A 78 -12.14 -6.52 -1.18
N ARG A 79 -11.10 -6.53 -2.00
CA ARG A 79 -10.58 -7.77 -2.57
C ARG A 79 -10.04 -8.71 -1.49
N MET A 80 -9.40 -8.17 -0.48
CA MET A 80 -8.88 -8.96 0.63
C MET A 80 -9.98 -9.61 1.46
N ARG A 81 -11.15 -8.98 1.56
CA ARG A 81 -12.31 -9.56 2.25
C ARG A 81 -12.87 -10.76 1.52
N GLU A 82 -12.90 -10.69 0.18
CA GLU A 82 -13.46 -11.74 -0.64
C GLU A 82 -12.58 -12.98 -0.71
N ASN A 83 -11.27 -12.82 -0.49
CA ASN A 83 -10.33 -13.90 -0.71
C ASN A 83 -9.12 -13.81 0.20
N THR A 84 -9.02 -14.76 1.13
CA THR A 84 -7.92 -14.80 2.11
C THR A 84 -6.56 -15.08 1.51
N THR A 85 -6.49 -15.63 0.29
CA THR A 85 -5.21 -15.90 -0.38
C THR A 85 -4.50 -14.63 -0.86
N TYR A 86 -5.20 -13.50 -0.89
CA TYR A 86 -4.65 -12.23 -1.35
C TYR A 86 -3.55 -11.67 -0.46
N VAL A 87 -3.47 -12.09 0.80
CA VAL A 87 -2.46 -11.59 1.73
C VAL A 87 -1.04 -11.73 1.18
N ARG A 88 -0.79 -12.78 0.41
CA ARG A 88 0.54 -13.05 -0.17
C ARG A 88 0.88 -12.14 -1.36
N ASN A 89 -0.13 -11.58 -2.01
CA ASN A 89 0.02 -10.82 -3.26
C ASN A 89 -0.49 -9.39 -3.16
N ILE A 90 -0.54 -8.82 -1.95
CA ILE A 90 -1.01 -7.45 -1.72
C ILE A 90 -0.31 -6.45 -2.63
N LYS A 91 1.02 -6.54 -2.77
CA LYS A 91 1.80 -5.62 -3.61
C LYS A 91 1.34 -5.66 -5.06
N LYS A 92 1.01 -6.86 -5.56
CA LYS A 92 0.50 -7.02 -6.93
C LYS A 92 -0.82 -6.28 -7.10
N TYR A 93 -1.73 -6.41 -6.13
CA TYR A 93 -3.02 -5.73 -6.21
C TYR A 93 -2.87 -4.22 -6.09
N LEU A 94 -1.95 -3.74 -5.27
CA LEU A 94 -1.66 -2.32 -5.17
C LEU A 94 -1.15 -1.75 -6.50
N LEU A 95 -0.28 -2.48 -7.19
CA LEU A 95 0.19 -2.08 -8.52
C LEU A 95 -0.94 -2.11 -9.54
N ALA A 96 -1.78 -3.14 -9.50
CA ALA A 96 -2.87 -3.30 -10.47
C ALA A 96 -3.97 -2.27 -10.27
N ALA A 97 -4.15 -1.75 -9.06
CA ALA A 97 -5.16 -0.74 -8.75
C ALA A 97 -4.88 0.60 -9.45
N LEU A 98 -3.63 0.85 -9.78
CA LEU A 98 -3.26 2.03 -10.52
C LEU A 98 -3.42 1.81 -12.01
#